data_f1ebe48316abbf51a5ba58657a99c329
#
_entry.id   f1ebe48316abbf51a5ba58657a99c329
#
_cell.length_a   1.000
_cell.length_b   1.000
_cell.length_c   1.000
_cell.angle_alpha   90.00
_cell.angle_beta   90.00
_cell.angle_gamma   90.00
#
_symmetry.space_group_name_H-M   'P 1'
#
loop_
_entity.id
_entity.type
_entity.pdbx_description
1 polymer ?
#
loop_
_entity_poly.entity_id
_entity_poly.type
_entity_poly.pdbx_seq_one_letter_code
_entity_poly.pdbx_strand_id
1 'polypeptide(L)'
;MHPRKDKPSSHKRHEQSSFPYRHHATVTYNAEKTLPCTLESVASQTFPHIEHLIIDGCSKDQTMELIHRYVDANTGKTCPHDIRVVREPDKGLYDAMNKALEHATGDYIVFLNAGDRLHSPDTLQQVFGHIDMNASLPAILYGETDWVDVQGRFIGHRRLQAPKQLTWKKFRHGMLVCHQSFYVRTDLARQELYDLNFRFSADYDWCIRLLKRAERLKQPIYNTRLILTDYLSEGLTTQHHQESLRERFRIMASHFGWTTALIQHGWFVIRAALKR
;
A
#
# COMPACT_ATOMS: atom_id res chain seq x y z
N MET A 1 -28.61 51.02 24.92
CA MET A 1 -27.28 50.39 24.92
C MET A 1 -27.47 48.89 24.76
N HIS A 2 -27.27 48.36 23.55
CA HIS A 2 -27.34 46.93 23.28
C HIS A 2 -25.90 46.41 23.10
N PRO A 3 -25.50 45.29 23.71
CA PRO A 3 -24.19 44.72 23.50
C PRO A 3 -24.10 43.98 22.13
N ARG A 4 -23.05 44.30 21.39
CA ARG A 4 -22.71 43.64 20.13
C ARG A 4 -22.35 42.17 20.41
N LYS A 5 -22.98 41.25 19.70
CA LYS A 5 -22.60 39.84 19.64
C LYS A 5 -21.35 39.71 18.77
N ASP A 6 -20.24 39.27 19.37
CA ASP A 6 -19.04 38.89 18.65
C ASP A 6 -19.33 37.66 17.81
N LYS A 7 -19.02 37.76 16.51
CA LYS A 7 -19.03 36.63 15.58
C LYS A 7 -17.79 35.74 15.86
N PRO A 8 -17.93 34.43 15.89
CA PRO A 8 -16.77 33.54 16.01
C PRO A 8 -15.88 33.68 14.79
N SER A 9 -14.58 33.75 15.05
CA SER A 9 -13.48 33.92 14.13
C SER A 9 -13.49 32.83 13.06
N SER A 10 -13.35 33.25 11.82
CA SER A 10 -13.16 32.44 10.62
C SER A 10 -12.03 31.41 10.83
N HIS A 11 -12.36 30.15 10.65
CA HIS A 11 -11.38 29.09 10.43
C HIS A 11 -10.49 29.55 9.27
N LYS A 12 -9.21 29.75 9.56
CA LYS A 12 -8.17 29.89 8.54
C LYS A 12 -8.22 28.62 7.68
N ARG A 13 -8.74 28.74 6.46
CA ARG A 13 -8.48 27.74 5.42
C ARG A 13 -6.96 27.71 5.26
N HIS A 14 -6.35 26.56 5.54
CA HIS A 14 -4.98 26.32 5.15
C HIS A 14 -4.89 26.60 3.64
N GLU A 15 -3.97 27.47 3.26
CA GLU A 15 -3.57 27.64 1.87
C GLU A 15 -3.26 26.24 1.33
N GLN A 16 -4.00 25.84 0.31
CA GLN A 16 -3.76 24.57 -0.38
C GLN A 16 -2.36 24.62 -0.94
N SER A 17 -1.43 23.83 -0.36
CA SER A 17 -0.13 23.60 -0.97
C SER A 17 -0.37 23.03 -2.36
N SER A 18 0.32 23.54 -3.37
CA SER A 18 0.19 23.10 -4.77
C SER A 18 0.67 21.66 -5.01
N PHE A 19 1.10 20.96 -3.97
CA PHE A 19 1.57 19.57 -4.01
C PHE A 19 0.60 18.65 -3.29
N PRO A 20 0.23 17.52 -3.91
CA PRO A 20 -0.67 16.56 -3.29
C PRO A 20 0.00 15.87 -2.10
N TYR A 21 -0.75 15.67 -1.02
CA TYR A 21 -0.35 14.86 0.13
C TYR A 21 -0.34 13.38 -0.23
N ARG A 22 0.69 12.65 0.23
CA ARG A 22 0.87 11.22 -0.01
C ARG A 22 0.67 10.46 1.28
N HIS A 23 -0.17 9.42 1.22
CA HIS A 23 -0.37 8.53 2.35
C HIS A 23 0.41 7.25 2.18
N HIS A 24 1.22 6.97 3.20
CA HIS A 24 1.74 5.64 3.44
C HIS A 24 0.97 5.08 4.62
N ALA A 25 0.31 3.96 4.41
CA ALA A 25 -0.34 3.25 5.49
C ALA A 25 0.51 2.04 5.88
N THR A 26 0.97 2.01 7.12
CA THR A 26 1.60 0.84 7.73
C THR A 26 0.62 0.21 8.69
N VAL A 27 0.26 -1.05 8.41
CA VAL A 27 -0.53 -1.86 9.33
C VAL A 27 0.39 -2.78 10.11
N THR A 28 0.19 -2.89 11.42
CA THR A 28 1.12 -3.59 12.31
C THR A 28 0.41 -4.30 13.46
N TYR A 29 0.92 -5.49 13.81
CA TYR A 29 0.53 -6.26 14.98
C TYR A 29 1.69 -7.14 15.44
N ASN A 30 2.20 -6.91 16.68
CA ASN A 30 3.34 -7.62 17.25
C ASN A 30 4.54 -7.69 16.28
N ALA A 31 4.97 -6.54 15.79
CA ALA A 31 5.97 -6.40 14.73
C ALA A 31 7.28 -5.73 15.21
N GLU A 32 7.64 -5.85 16.48
CA GLU A 32 8.82 -5.21 17.08
C GLU A 32 10.12 -5.48 16.31
N LYS A 33 10.23 -6.66 15.66
CA LYS A 33 11.44 -7.06 14.93
C LYS A 33 11.51 -6.51 13.52
N THR A 34 10.36 -6.30 12.87
CA THR A 34 10.29 -5.95 11.45
C THR A 34 9.89 -4.49 11.19
N LEU A 35 9.14 -3.88 12.11
CA LEU A 35 8.66 -2.52 11.97
C LEU A 35 9.79 -1.45 11.85
N PRO A 36 10.92 -1.54 12.56
CA PRO A 36 11.94 -0.49 12.53
C PRO A 36 12.41 -0.13 11.12
N CYS A 37 12.66 -1.12 10.27
CA CYS A 37 13.12 -0.87 8.91
C CYS A 37 12.08 -0.17 8.02
N THR A 38 10.78 -0.45 8.25
CA THR A 38 9.69 0.24 7.56
C THR A 38 9.62 1.70 7.97
N LEU A 39 9.63 1.99 9.29
CA LEU A 39 9.61 3.35 9.81
C LEU A 39 10.81 4.17 9.32
N GLU A 40 12.00 3.58 9.31
CA GLU A 40 13.23 4.23 8.82
C GLU A 40 13.13 4.56 7.33
N SER A 41 12.61 3.65 6.51
CA SER A 41 12.46 3.86 5.07
C SER A 41 11.51 5.01 4.73
N VAL A 42 10.46 5.20 5.52
CA VAL A 42 9.55 6.36 5.39
C VAL A 42 10.19 7.61 5.98
N ALA A 43 10.85 7.51 7.13
CA ALA A 43 11.52 8.65 7.78
C ALA A 43 12.61 9.29 6.92
N SER A 44 13.27 8.49 6.08
CA SER A 44 14.38 8.93 5.21
C SER A 44 13.95 9.56 3.90
N GLN A 45 12.63 9.54 3.59
CA GLN A 45 12.17 10.10 2.30
C GLN A 45 12.41 11.58 2.20
N THR A 46 12.92 12.01 1.04
CA THR A 46 13.21 13.41 0.72
C THR A 46 11.99 14.20 0.26
N PHE A 47 10.90 13.51 -0.10
CA PHE A 47 9.65 14.13 -0.51
C PHE A 47 8.96 14.80 0.69
N PRO A 48 8.59 16.10 0.62
CA PRO A 48 8.22 16.88 1.81
C PRO A 48 6.78 16.65 2.31
N HIS A 49 5.89 16.12 1.45
CA HIS A 49 4.45 16.05 1.76
C HIS A 49 4.01 14.60 1.97
N ILE A 50 4.40 14.01 3.11
CA ILE A 50 4.06 12.64 3.47
C ILE A 50 3.13 12.66 4.68
N GLU A 51 1.99 11.98 4.57
CA GLU A 51 1.21 11.52 5.71
C GLU A 51 1.53 10.04 5.92
N HIS A 52 2.07 9.70 7.09
CA HIS A 52 2.31 8.31 7.49
C HIS A 52 1.26 7.87 8.50
N LEU A 53 0.30 7.10 8.04
CA LEU A 53 -0.78 6.55 8.86
C LEU A 53 -0.37 5.16 9.36
N ILE A 54 -0.26 5.00 10.67
CA ILE A 54 0.09 3.73 11.32
C ILE A 54 -1.15 3.17 12.00
N ILE A 55 -1.58 1.98 11.61
CA ILE A 55 -2.69 1.26 12.24
C ILE A 55 -2.11 0.09 13.05
N ASP A 56 -2.22 0.17 14.36
CA ASP A 56 -1.78 -0.89 15.27
C ASP A 56 -2.96 -1.70 15.80
N GLY A 57 -2.93 -3.00 15.59
CA GLY A 57 -3.95 -3.97 16.00
C GLY A 57 -3.93 -4.30 17.50
N CYS A 58 -3.58 -3.36 18.38
CA CYS A 58 -3.38 -3.55 19.82
C CYS A 58 -2.22 -4.48 20.14
N SER A 59 -1.05 -4.21 19.59
CA SER A 59 0.20 -4.94 19.86
C SER A 59 0.52 -5.03 21.36
N LYS A 60 1.11 -6.16 21.75
CA LYS A 60 1.48 -6.49 23.14
C LYS A 60 2.98 -6.57 23.39
N ASP A 61 3.77 -6.47 22.31
CA ASP A 61 5.23 -6.40 22.32
C ASP A 61 5.71 -4.93 22.31
N GLN A 62 6.96 -4.69 21.96
CA GLN A 62 7.56 -3.33 21.92
C GLN A 62 7.14 -2.49 20.69
N THR A 63 6.21 -2.98 19.86
CA THR A 63 5.77 -2.27 18.63
C THR A 63 5.35 -0.83 18.93
N MET A 64 4.52 -0.59 19.94
CA MET A 64 4.04 0.76 20.27
C MET A 64 5.16 1.68 20.79
N GLU A 65 6.14 1.14 21.52
CA GLU A 65 7.29 1.92 21.96
C GLU A 65 8.15 2.40 20.78
N LEU A 66 8.32 1.54 19.77
CA LEU A 66 9.02 1.91 18.53
C LEU A 66 8.26 3.00 17.76
N ILE A 67 6.94 2.91 17.69
CA ILE A 67 6.09 3.92 17.05
C ILE A 67 6.21 5.26 17.78
N HIS A 68 6.15 5.29 19.11
CA HIS A 68 6.30 6.52 19.88
C HIS A 68 7.66 7.17 19.64
N ARG A 69 8.76 6.41 19.69
CA ARG A 69 10.10 6.92 19.38
C ARG A 69 10.20 7.50 17.96
N TYR A 70 9.55 6.86 17.00
CA TYR A 70 9.49 7.36 15.61
C TYR A 70 8.73 8.70 15.51
N VAL A 71 7.59 8.84 16.18
CA VAL A 71 6.82 10.09 16.24
C VAL A 71 7.65 11.19 16.89
N ASP A 72 8.27 10.92 18.04
CA ASP A 72 9.09 11.90 18.77
C ASP A 72 10.29 12.37 17.95
N ALA A 73 10.99 11.44 17.27
CA ALA A 73 12.11 11.77 16.39
C ALA A 73 11.68 12.60 15.17
N ASN A 74 10.44 12.46 14.72
CA ASN A 74 9.92 13.23 13.59
C ASN A 74 9.62 14.70 13.97
N THR A 75 9.17 14.97 15.21
CA THR A 75 8.83 16.34 15.66
C THR A 75 10.03 17.29 15.67
N GLY A 76 11.24 16.77 15.81
CA GLY A 76 12.50 17.53 15.78
C GLY A 76 13.03 17.85 14.39
N LYS A 77 12.39 17.39 13.31
CA LYS A 77 12.89 17.60 11.94
C LYS A 77 12.51 18.98 11.42
N THR A 78 13.34 19.50 10.51
CA THR A 78 13.07 20.78 9.81
C THR A 78 11.82 20.69 8.92
N CYS A 79 11.56 19.51 8.34
CA CYS A 79 10.36 19.22 7.55
C CYS A 79 9.74 17.90 8.06
N PRO A 80 8.95 17.95 9.13
CA PRO A 80 8.34 16.75 9.69
C PRO A 80 7.24 16.20 8.78
N HIS A 81 7.16 14.88 8.70
CA HIS A 81 6.01 14.21 8.09
C HIS A 81 4.79 14.34 8.99
N ASP A 82 3.60 14.29 8.42
CA ASP A 82 2.37 14.16 9.20
C ASP A 82 2.20 12.68 9.61
N ILE A 83 2.51 12.36 10.88
CA ILE A 83 2.41 11.00 11.40
C ILE A 83 1.14 10.87 12.23
N ARG A 84 0.28 9.95 11.82
CA ARG A 84 -0.97 9.63 12.54
C ARG A 84 -0.98 8.18 12.97
N VAL A 85 -1.26 7.95 14.26
CA VAL A 85 -1.29 6.62 14.85
C VAL A 85 -2.71 6.31 15.31
N VAL A 86 -3.25 5.19 14.84
CA VAL A 86 -4.54 4.64 15.27
C VAL A 86 -4.28 3.29 15.89
N ARG A 87 -4.66 3.12 17.16
CA ARG A 87 -4.51 1.87 17.90
C ARG A 87 -5.87 1.32 18.27
N GLU A 88 -6.27 0.26 17.60
CA GLU A 88 -7.55 -0.39 17.85
C GLU A 88 -7.53 -1.87 17.42
N PRO A 89 -8.31 -2.75 18.08
CA PRO A 89 -8.32 -4.17 17.71
C PRO A 89 -8.84 -4.34 16.30
N ASP A 90 -8.23 -5.25 15.56
CA ASP A 90 -8.64 -5.63 14.21
C ASP A 90 -8.94 -7.14 14.10
N LYS A 91 -9.56 -7.52 12.98
CA LYS A 91 -9.87 -8.91 12.61
C LYS A 91 -8.80 -9.52 11.68
N GLY A 92 -7.63 -8.89 11.59
CA GLY A 92 -6.50 -9.28 10.77
C GLY A 92 -6.08 -8.21 9.77
N LEU A 93 -5.03 -8.51 9.00
CA LEU A 93 -4.31 -7.59 8.12
C LEU A 93 -5.23 -6.69 7.26
N TYR A 94 -6.20 -7.29 6.58
CA TYR A 94 -7.05 -6.55 5.64
C TYR A 94 -8.14 -5.71 6.33
N ASP A 95 -8.52 -6.06 7.56
CA ASP A 95 -9.38 -5.20 8.39
C ASP A 95 -8.62 -3.95 8.81
N ALA A 96 -7.36 -4.09 9.24
CA ALA A 96 -6.48 -2.95 9.53
C ALA A 96 -6.26 -2.06 8.28
N MET A 97 -6.10 -2.66 7.09
CA MET A 97 -6.00 -1.91 5.84
C MET A 97 -7.30 -1.17 5.50
N ASN A 98 -8.47 -1.75 5.74
CA ASN A 98 -9.75 -1.08 5.57
C ASN A 98 -9.88 0.14 6.48
N LYS A 99 -9.48 0.01 7.76
CA LYS A 99 -9.42 1.14 8.69
C LYS A 99 -8.48 2.24 8.20
N ALA A 100 -7.31 1.87 7.66
CA ALA A 100 -6.41 2.83 7.06
C ALA A 100 -7.08 3.59 5.90
N LEU A 101 -7.86 2.92 5.04
CA LEU A 101 -8.62 3.58 3.98
C LEU A 101 -9.66 4.58 4.51
N GLU A 102 -10.28 4.30 5.66
CA GLU A 102 -11.23 5.21 6.30
C GLU A 102 -10.55 6.47 6.85
N HIS A 103 -9.35 6.31 7.42
CA HIS A 103 -8.59 7.40 8.05
C HIS A 103 -7.70 8.20 7.09
N ALA A 104 -7.31 7.64 5.94
CA ALA A 104 -6.43 8.30 4.98
C ALA A 104 -7.02 9.64 4.49
N THR A 105 -6.26 10.73 4.45
CA THR A 105 -6.74 12.06 4.01
C THR A 105 -6.05 12.60 2.76
N GLY A 106 -4.89 12.06 2.33
CA GLY A 106 -4.19 12.50 1.13
C GLY A 106 -4.71 11.94 -0.17
N ASP A 107 -4.09 12.35 -1.25
CA ASP A 107 -4.57 12.08 -2.61
C ASP A 107 -4.31 10.66 -3.08
N TYR A 108 -3.20 10.05 -2.62
CA TYR A 108 -2.83 8.67 -2.96
C TYR A 108 -2.53 7.88 -1.71
N ILE A 109 -2.85 6.60 -1.72
CA ILE A 109 -2.51 5.64 -0.68
C ILE A 109 -1.71 4.47 -1.24
N VAL A 110 -0.71 4.03 -0.49
CA VAL A 110 -0.01 2.75 -0.66
C VAL A 110 0.12 2.08 0.69
N PHE A 111 0.03 0.76 0.70
CA PHE A 111 0.23 -0.04 1.90
C PHE A 111 1.66 -0.58 1.96
N LEU A 112 2.36 -0.25 3.03
CA LEU A 112 3.71 -0.72 3.32
C LEU A 112 3.65 -1.49 4.65
N ASN A 113 3.62 -2.82 4.58
CA ASN A 113 3.51 -3.65 5.79
C ASN A 113 4.79 -3.60 6.64
N ALA A 114 4.67 -3.92 7.92
CA ALA A 114 5.85 -4.01 8.79
C ALA A 114 6.85 -5.06 8.26
N GLY A 115 8.05 -4.61 7.92
CA GLY A 115 9.11 -5.39 7.27
C GLY A 115 9.40 -4.97 5.82
N ASP A 116 8.42 -4.40 5.13
CA ASP A 116 8.61 -3.85 3.78
C ASP A 116 9.22 -2.44 3.87
N ARG A 117 9.91 -2.00 2.80
CA ARG A 117 10.59 -0.70 2.75
C ARG A 117 10.31 0.01 1.44
N LEU A 118 10.31 1.33 1.45
CA LEU A 118 10.51 2.11 0.23
C LEU A 118 11.94 1.86 -0.27
N HIS A 119 12.09 1.67 -1.58
CA HIS A 119 13.33 1.20 -2.20
C HIS A 119 14.53 2.15 -1.98
N SER A 120 14.30 3.45 -2.01
CA SER A 120 15.33 4.47 -1.80
C SER A 120 14.77 5.71 -1.10
N PRO A 121 15.63 6.58 -0.52
CA PRO A 121 15.18 7.81 0.14
C PRO A 121 14.49 8.80 -0.80
N ASP A 122 14.68 8.68 -2.09
CA ASP A 122 14.09 9.55 -3.11
C ASP A 122 12.95 8.87 -3.92
N THR A 123 12.53 7.67 -3.51
CA THR A 123 11.46 6.91 -4.21
C THR A 123 10.22 7.77 -4.44
N LEU A 124 9.72 8.45 -3.40
CA LEU A 124 8.52 9.27 -3.53
C LEU A 124 8.74 10.51 -4.37
N GLN A 125 9.92 11.12 -4.28
CA GLN A 125 10.29 12.23 -5.12
C GLN A 125 10.33 11.83 -6.60
N GLN A 126 10.85 10.65 -6.91
CA GLN A 126 10.86 10.11 -8.28
C GLN A 126 9.45 9.79 -8.79
N VAL A 127 8.57 9.22 -7.94
CA VAL A 127 7.20 8.88 -8.33
C VAL A 127 6.35 10.13 -8.57
N PHE A 128 6.45 11.11 -7.70
CA PHE A 128 5.49 12.22 -7.64
C PHE A 128 6.06 13.58 -8.09
N GLY A 129 7.37 13.74 -8.09
CA GLY A 129 8.01 15.00 -8.43
C GLY A 129 7.78 15.46 -9.89
N HIS A 130 7.33 14.56 -10.75
CA HIS A 130 7.07 14.84 -12.17
C HIS A 130 5.58 14.77 -12.55
N ILE A 131 4.68 14.55 -11.58
CA ILE A 131 3.25 14.52 -11.86
C ILE A 131 2.72 15.96 -11.96
N ASP A 132 2.21 16.32 -13.12
CA ASP A 132 1.51 17.59 -13.30
C ASP A 132 0.15 17.54 -12.58
N MET A 133 0.03 18.32 -11.53
CA MET A 133 -1.16 18.42 -10.70
C MET A 133 -2.34 19.09 -11.40
N ASN A 134 -2.09 19.85 -12.46
CA ASN A 134 -3.14 20.48 -13.26
C ASN A 134 -3.69 19.54 -14.34
N ALA A 135 -3.02 18.42 -14.59
CA ALA A 135 -3.51 17.39 -15.49
C ALA A 135 -4.45 16.40 -14.76
N SER A 136 -5.11 15.54 -15.53
CA SER A 136 -5.89 14.43 -14.94
C SER A 136 -4.96 13.47 -14.22
N LEU A 137 -5.05 13.43 -12.89
CA LEU A 137 -4.23 12.56 -12.06
C LEU A 137 -4.47 11.10 -12.39
N PRO A 138 -3.42 10.27 -12.51
CA PRO A 138 -3.57 8.82 -12.66
C PRO A 138 -4.38 8.23 -11.50
N ALA A 139 -5.31 7.33 -11.81
CA ALA A 139 -6.03 6.59 -10.77
C ALA A 139 -5.09 5.64 -10.00
N ILE A 140 -4.11 5.09 -10.72
CA ILE A 140 -3.16 4.12 -10.19
C ILE A 140 -1.78 4.41 -10.77
N LEU A 141 -0.77 4.43 -9.87
CA LEU A 141 0.64 4.41 -10.21
C LEU A 141 1.23 3.08 -9.73
N TYR A 142 2.05 2.43 -10.53
CA TYR A 142 2.63 1.14 -10.16
C TYR A 142 4.06 1.00 -10.66
N GLY A 143 4.80 0.10 -10.03
CA GLY A 143 6.18 -0.20 -10.39
C GLY A 143 6.61 -1.59 -9.97
N GLU A 144 7.92 -1.80 -9.97
CA GLU A 144 8.55 -3.05 -9.61
C GLU A 144 8.74 -3.18 -8.09
N THR A 145 9.00 -4.40 -7.66
CA THR A 145 9.28 -4.75 -6.26
C THR A 145 10.46 -5.70 -6.24
N ASP A 146 11.43 -5.42 -5.42
CA ASP A 146 12.56 -6.30 -5.14
C ASP A 146 12.33 -7.13 -3.87
N TRP A 147 13.04 -8.23 -3.75
CA TRP A 147 13.03 -9.08 -2.56
C TRP A 147 14.26 -8.84 -1.72
N VAL A 148 14.05 -8.67 -0.43
CA VAL A 148 15.10 -8.51 0.57
C VAL A 148 14.95 -9.52 1.70
N ASP A 149 16.08 -9.81 2.38
CA ASP A 149 16.08 -10.58 3.63
C ASP A 149 15.75 -9.70 4.84
N VAL A 150 15.71 -10.31 6.02
CA VAL A 150 15.42 -9.62 7.30
C VAL A 150 16.46 -8.54 7.65
N GLN A 151 17.66 -8.58 7.09
CA GLN A 151 18.68 -7.55 7.21
C GLN A 151 18.55 -6.46 6.13
N GLY A 152 17.60 -6.60 5.20
CA GLY A 152 17.38 -5.68 4.09
C GLY A 152 18.37 -5.83 2.94
N ARG A 153 19.09 -6.94 2.86
CA ARG A 153 19.99 -7.24 1.74
C ARG A 153 19.18 -7.77 0.56
N PHE A 154 19.49 -7.28 -0.62
CA PHE A 154 18.87 -7.72 -1.86
C PHE A 154 19.05 -9.23 -2.07
N ILE A 155 17.94 -9.95 -2.29
CA ILE A 155 17.91 -11.39 -2.61
C ILE A 155 17.70 -11.60 -4.11
N GLY A 156 16.88 -10.76 -4.73
CA GLY A 156 16.57 -10.88 -6.14
C GLY A 156 15.37 -10.06 -6.58
N HIS A 157 15.23 -9.92 -7.88
CA HIS A 157 14.05 -9.32 -8.47
C HIS A 157 12.85 -10.25 -8.39
N ARG A 158 11.70 -9.65 -8.26
CA ARG A 158 10.45 -10.41 -8.29
C ARG A 158 10.28 -11.10 -9.65
N ARG A 159 9.90 -12.38 -9.64
CA ARG A 159 9.73 -13.18 -10.86
C ARG A 159 8.63 -12.66 -11.79
N LEU A 160 7.51 -12.23 -11.23
CA LEU A 160 6.42 -11.59 -11.97
C LEU A 160 6.72 -10.11 -12.02
N GLN A 161 7.10 -9.62 -13.18
CA GLN A 161 7.43 -8.21 -13.40
C GLN A 161 6.19 -7.40 -13.76
N ALA A 162 6.23 -6.13 -13.40
CA ALA A 162 5.19 -5.17 -13.72
C ALA A 162 5.11 -4.96 -15.25
N PRO A 163 3.96 -5.18 -15.89
CA PRO A 163 3.85 -5.04 -17.34
C PRO A 163 3.89 -3.57 -17.75
N LYS A 164 4.39 -3.27 -18.96
CA LYS A 164 4.41 -1.90 -19.51
C LYS A 164 3.03 -1.23 -19.48
N GLN A 165 1.98 -2.00 -19.72
CA GLN A 165 0.58 -1.57 -19.59
C GLN A 165 -0.15 -2.57 -18.71
N LEU A 166 -0.64 -2.11 -17.55
CA LEU A 166 -1.36 -2.91 -16.60
C LEU A 166 -2.86 -2.84 -16.90
N THR A 167 -3.50 -4.02 -16.96
CA THR A 167 -4.95 -4.16 -17.04
C THR A 167 -5.40 -5.25 -16.08
N TRP A 168 -6.65 -5.19 -15.61
CA TRP A 168 -7.17 -6.24 -14.75
C TRP A 168 -7.09 -7.64 -15.38
N LYS A 169 -7.27 -7.75 -16.71
CA LYS A 169 -7.21 -9.01 -17.45
C LYS A 169 -5.85 -9.71 -17.33
N LYS A 170 -4.76 -8.96 -17.16
CA LYS A 170 -3.41 -9.53 -17.01
C LYS A 170 -3.22 -10.24 -15.67
N PHE A 171 -3.98 -9.87 -14.64
CA PHE A 171 -3.94 -10.53 -13.33
C PHE A 171 -4.34 -12.01 -13.38
N ARG A 172 -4.98 -12.49 -14.45
CA ARG A 172 -5.18 -13.94 -14.66
C ARG A 172 -3.87 -14.75 -14.63
N HIS A 173 -2.73 -14.12 -14.85
CA HIS A 173 -1.40 -14.75 -14.78
C HIS A 173 -0.75 -14.68 -13.39
N GLY A 174 -1.48 -14.17 -12.39
CA GLY A 174 -1.02 -13.99 -11.00
C GLY A 174 -0.88 -12.53 -10.60
N MET A 175 -0.35 -12.29 -9.41
CA MET A 175 -0.11 -10.96 -8.84
C MET A 175 1.08 -10.30 -9.54
N LEU A 176 0.85 -9.62 -10.67
CA LEU A 176 1.90 -9.02 -11.50
C LEU A 176 2.58 -7.82 -10.82
N VAL A 177 1.84 -7.10 -10.00
CA VAL A 177 2.33 -5.97 -9.21
C VAL A 177 2.00 -6.25 -7.75
N CYS A 178 2.95 -6.10 -6.84
CA CYS A 178 2.68 -6.15 -5.40
C CYS A 178 1.83 -4.96 -4.98
N HIS A 179 0.94 -5.15 -3.99
CA HIS A 179 0.15 -4.04 -3.47
C HIS A 179 1.04 -2.95 -2.81
N GLN A 180 2.23 -3.30 -2.32
CA GLN A 180 3.23 -2.37 -1.79
C GLN A 180 3.87 -1.47 -2.87
N SER A 181 3.78 -1.85 -4.15
CA SER A 181 4.22 -1.06 -5.30
C SER A 181 3.04 -0.60 -6.17
N PHE A 182 1.87 -0.41 -5.53
CA PHE A 182 0.61 -0.08 -6.19
C PHE A 182 -0.05 1.10 -5.47
N TYR A 183 0.27 2.31 -5.92
CA TYR A 183 -0.26 3.56 -5.39
C TYR A 183 -1.61 3.84 -6.00
N VAL A 184 -2.62 4.00 -5.18
CA VAL A 184 -4.00 4.21 -5.63
C VAL A 184 -4.49 5.57 -5.18
N ARG A 185 -5.17 6.30 -6.04
CA ARG A 185 -5.83 7.52 -5.63
C ARG A 185 -6.86 7.21 -4.53
N THR A 186 -6.79 7.93 -3.42
CA THR A 186 -7.51 7.61 -2.17
C THR A 186 -9.03 7.59 -2.36
N ASP A 187 -9.57 8.51 -3.17
CA ASP A 187 -11.00 8.54 -3.49
C ASP A 187 -11.49 7.28 -4.22
N LEU A 188 -10.62 6.68 -5.06
CA LEU A 188 -10.90 5.41 -5.73
C LEU A 188 -10.78 4.23 -4.75
N ALA A 189 -9.71 4.22 -3.94
CA ALA A 189 -9.43 3.15 -2.99
C ALA A 189 -10.54 2.98 -1.94
N ARG A 190 -11.08 4.07 -1.42
CA ARG A 190 -12.18 4.08 -0.46
C ARG A 190 -13.49 3.48 -0.98
N GLN A 191 -13.68 3.44 -2.28
CA GLN A 191 -14.87 2.86 -2.91
C GLN A 191 -14.76 1.35 -3.13
N GLU A 192 -13.60 0.76 -2.84
CA GLU A 192 -13.30 -0.66 -3.03
C GLU A 192 -12.54 -1.19 -1.80
N LEU A 193 -13.24 -1.42 -0.70
CA LEU A 193 -12.62 -1.98 0.51
C LEU A 193 -12.11 -3.41 0.26
N TYR A 194 -11.13 -3.87 1.04
CA TYR A 194 -10.70 -5.27 1.02
C TYR A 194 -11.83 -6.18 1.46
N ASP A 195 -12.04 -7.29 0.73
CA ASP A 195 -13.01 -8.31 1.10
C ASP A 195 -12.43 -9.20 2.22
N LEU A 196 -13.03 -9.10 3.41
CA LEU A 196 -12.60 -9.83 4.61
C LEU A 196 -12.90 -11.33 4.58
N ASN A 197 -13.61 -11.83 3.56
CA ASN A 197 -13.75 -13.26 3.32
C ASN A 197 -12.44 -13.91 2.81
N PHE A 198 -11.47 -13.10 2.38
CA PHE A 198 -10.13 -13.53 2.00
C PHE A 198 -9.13 -13.10 3.08
N ARG A 199 -8.48 -14.08 3.70
CA ARG A 199 -7.53 -13.83 4.80
C ARG A 199 -6.09 -13.61 4.31
N PHE A 200 -5.71 -14.19 3.16
CA PHE A 200 -4.33 -14.24 2.68
C PHE A 200 -4.12 -13.64 1.29
N SER A 201 -5.17 -13.33 0.56
CA SER A 201 -5.09 -12.88 -0.83
C SER A 201 -6.12 -11.80 -1.20
N ALA A 202 -6.67 -11.08 -0.21
CA ALA A 202 -7.61 -9.99 -0.49
C ALA A 202 -6.96 -8.84 -1.27
N ASP A 203 -5.63 -8.67 -1.18
CA ASP A 203 -4.85 -7.73 -1.99
C ASP A 203 -4.94 -8.04 -3.49
N TYR A 204 -4.94 -9.33 -3.86
CA TYR A 204 -5.09 -9.75 -5.23
C TYR A 204 -6.48 -9.41 -5.79
N ASP A 205 -7.54 -9.66 -5.03
CA ASP A 205 -8.91 -9.27 -5.36
C ASP A 205 -9.05 -7.75 -5.46
N TRP A 206 -8.53 -7.03 -4.48
CA TRP A 206 -8.59 -5.58 -4.39
C TRP A 206 -7.93 -4.89 -5.60
N CYS A 207 -6.73 -5.30 -5.99
CA CYS A 207 -6.06 -4.78 -7.17
C CYS A 207 -6.87 -5.01 -8.46
N ILE A 208 -7.50 -6.19 -8.61
CA ILE A 208 -8.36 -6.49 -9.77
C ILE A 208 -9.58 -5.57 -9.80
N ARG A 209 -10.27 -5.38 -8.67
CA ARG A 209 -11.45 -4.51 -8.58
C ARG A 209 -11.12 -3.06 -8.89
N LEU A 210 -10.01 -2.54 -8.35
CA LEU A 210 -9.53 -1.19 -8.62
C LEU A 210 -9.19 -0.97 -10.09
N LEU A 211 -8.49 -1.93 -10.72
CA LEU A 211 -8.18 -1.86 -12.14
C LEU A 211 -9.43 -1.90 -13.02
N LYS A 212 -10.42 -2.74 -12.69
CA LYS A 212 -11.73 -2.75 -13.37
C LYS A 212 -12.45 -1.41 -13.24
N ARG A 213 -12.39 -0.82 -12.04
CA ARG A 213 -13.01 0.47 -11.77
C ARG A 213 -12.33 1.60 -12.54
N ALA A 214 -11.00 1.66 -12.52
CA ALA A 214 -10.23 2.65 -13.27
C ALA A 214 -10.51 2.56 -14.79
N GLU A 215 -10.56 1.33 -15.35
CA GLU A 215 -10.91 1.09 -16.75
C GLU A 215 -12.33 1.58 -17.07
N ARG A 216 -13.32 1.24 -16.23
CA ARG A 216 -14.72 1.68 -16.40
C ARG A 216 -14.86 3.21 -16.39
N LEU A 217 -14.09 3.87 -15.51
CA LEU A 217 -14.08 5.33 -15.38
C LEU A 217 -13.14 6.02 -16.38
N LYS A 218 -12.47 5.25 -17.27
CA LYS A 218 -11.48 5.74 -18.24
C LYS A 218 -10.38 6.57 -17.60
N GLN A 219 -9.98 6.21 -16.38
CA GLN A 219 -8.94 6.91 -15.66
C GLN A 219 -7.55 6.34 -16.00
N PRO A 220 -6.50 7.18 -16.10
CA PRO A 220 -5.17 6.73 -16.46
C PRO A 220 -4.58 5.79 -15.40
N ILE A 221 -3.83 4.78 -15.85
CA ILE A 221 -3.02 3.88 -15.05
C ILE A 221 -1.59 4.02 -15.57
N TYR A 222 -0.66 4.43 -14.70
CA TYR A 222 0.69 4.81 -15.08
C TYR A 222 1.74 3.86 -14.49
N ASN A 223 2.63 3.35 -15.36
CA ASN A 223 3.80 2.59 -14.93
C ASN A 223 4.96 3.56 -14.69
N THR A 224 5.42 3.67 -13.46
CA THR A 224 6.55 4.52 -13.08
C THR A 224 7.88 4.02 -13.64
N ARG A 225 7.98 2.72 -13.97
CA ARG A 225 9.19 2.01 -14.40
C ARG A 225 10.31 2.04 -13.35
N LEU A 226 9.96 2.29 -12.09
CA LEU A 226 10.85 2.32 -10.95
C LEU A 226 10.67 1.06 -10.10
N ILE A 227 11.69 0.70 -9.36
CA ILE A 227 11.54 -0.17 -8.20
C ILE A 227 11.03 0.70 -7.06
N LEU A 228 9.86 0.38 -6.54
CA LEU A 228 9.17 1.21 -5.55
C LEU A 228 9.36 0.68 -4.12
N THR A 229 9.47 -0.64 -3.99
CA THR A 229 9.43 -1.30 -2.69
C THR A 229 10.39 -2.47 -2.63
N ASP A 230 11.07 -2.59 -1.50
CA ASP A 230 11.80 -3.78 -1.10
C ASP A 230 10.88 -4.60 -0.19
N TYR A 231 10.48 -5.78 -0.67
CA TYR A 231 9.55 -6.68 0.01
C TYR A 231 10.31 -7.71 0.85
N LEU A 232 9.94 -7.86 2.12
CA LEU A 232 10.49 -8.87 3.00
C LEU A 232 10.04 -10.28 2.56
N SER A 233 10.98 -11.13 2.17
CA SER A 233 10.71 -12.45 1.55
C SER A 233 10.00 -13.46 2.46
N GLU A 234 10.04 -13.28 3.79
CA GLU A 234 9.48 -14.18 4.80
C GLU A 234 8.08 -13.77 5.28
N GLY A 235 7.30 -13.08 4.46
CA GLY A 235 5.98 -12.56 4.79
C GLY A 235 4.91 -13.62 5.04
N LEU A 236 3.75 -13.19 5.52
CA LEU A 236 2.59 -14.02 5.94
C LEU A 236 2.14 -15.02 4.86
N THR A 237 2.16 -14.62 3.59
CA THR A 237 1.76 -15.46 2.44
C THR A 237 2.68 -16.67 2.25
N THR A 238 3.95 -16.55 2.64
CA THR A 238 4.91 -17.66 2.55
C THR A 238 4.60 -18.73 3.59
N GLN A 239 4.17 -18.33 4.80
CA GLN A 239 3.81 -19.22 5.90
C GLN A 239 2.49 -19.96 5.64
N HIS A 240 1.54 -19.36 4.89
CA HIS A 240 0.20 -19.89 4.60
C HIS A 240 -0.02 -20.14 3.09
N HIS A 241 0.97 -20.78 2.45
CA HIS A 241 0.99 -20.91 1.00
C HIS A 241 -0.21 -21.65 0.42
N GLN A 242 -0.66 -22.75 1.06
CA GLN A 242 -1.78 -23.56 0.55
C GLN A 242 -3.11 -22.82 0.64
N GLU A 243 -3.39 -22.15 1.76
CA GLU A 243 -4.59 -21.34 1.97
C GLU A 243 -4.64 -20.18 0.99
N SER A 244 -3.53 -19.49 0.81
CA SER A 244 -3.41 -18.41 -0.17
C SER A 244 -3.67 -18.89 -1.60
N LEU A 245 -3.19 -20.08 -1.98
CA LEU A 245 -3.47 -20.66 -3.30
C LEU A 245 -4.97 -20.98 -3.49
N ARG A 246 -5.66 -21.49 -2.46
CA ARG A 246 -7.11 -21.76 -2.52
C ARG A 246 -7.92 -20.46 -2.66
N GLU A 247 -7.55 -19.43 -1.93
CA GLU A 247 -8.19 -18.11 -2.05
C GLU A 247 -7.96 -17.52 -3.45
N ARG A 248 -6.71 -17.53 -3.95
CA ARG A 248 -6.38 -17.06 -5.30
C ARG A 248 -7.17 -17.80 -6.37
N PHE A 249 -7.36 -19.10 -6.22
CA PHE A 249 -8.21 -19.86 -7.13
C PHE A 249 -9.65 -19.34 -7.13
N ARG A 250 -10.25 -19.13 -5.95
CA ARG A 250 -11.61 -18.58 -5.82
C ARG A 250 -11.72 -17.19 -6.44
N ILE A 251 -10.77 -16.32 -6.16
CA ILE A 251 -10.70 -14.97 -6.73
C ILE A 251 -10.58 -15.05 -8.26
N MET A 252 -9.70 -15.90 -8.78
CA MET A 252 -9.57 -16.08 -10.22
C MET A 252 -10.85 -16.61 -10.85
N ALA A 253 -11.52 -17.58 -10.22
CA ALA A 253 -12.79 -18.13 -10.72
C ALA A 253 -13.89 -17.07 -10.76
N SER A 254 -13.97 -16.20 -9.74
CA SER A 254 -14.94 -15.10 -9.70
C SER A 254 -14.70 -14.01 -10.74
N HIS A 255 -13.44 -13.66 -11.00
CA HIS A 255 -13.09 -12.57 -11.92
C HIS A 255 -12.94 -12.99 -13.37
N PHE A 256 -12.46 -14.22 -13.64
CA PHE A 256 -12.07 -14.70 -14.98
C PHE A 256 -12.79 -15.96 -15.44
N GLY A 257 -13.65 -16.53 -14.58
CA GLY A 257 -14.37 -17.79 -14.84
C GLY A 257 -13.59 -19.05 -14.46
N TRP A 258 -14.32 -20.13 -14.18
CA TRP A 258 -13.78 -21.40 -13.70
C TRP A 258 -12.77 -22.04 -14.66
N THR A 259 -13.01 -21.99 -15.95
CA THR A 259 -12.12 -22.56 -16.97
C THR A 259 -10.75 -21.89 -16.97
N THR A 260 -10.73 -20.56 -16.91
CA THR A 260 -9.48 -19.79 -16.82
C THR A 260 -8.74 -20.10 -15.51
N ALA A 261 -9.47 -20.15 -14.40
CA ALA A 261 -8.87 -20.46 -13.09
C ALA A 261 -8.23 -21.85 -13.08
N LEU A 262 -8.89 -22.86 -13.60
CA LEU A 262 -8.36 -24.23 -13.70
C LEU A 262 -7.10 -24.30 -14.57
N ILE A 263 -7.11 -23.70 -15.75
CA ILE A 263 -5.95 -23.69 -16.68
C ILE A 263 -4.75 -23.00 -16.02
N GLN A 264 -4.96 -21.82 -15.42
CA GLN A 264 -3.86 -21.06 -14.81
C GLN A 264 -3.30 -21.75 -13.55
N HIS A 265 -4.16 -22.32 -12.69
CA HIS A 265 -3.69 -23.08 -11.53
C HIS A 265 -2.96 -24.36 -11.93
N GLY A 266 -3.47 -25.10 -12.93
CA GLY A 266 -2.76 -26.24 -13.51
C GLY A 266 -1.35 -25.85 -14.00
N TRP A 267 -1.25 -24.72 -14.70
CA TRP A 267 0.04 -24.18 -15.13
C TRP A 267 0.96 -23.81 -13.95
N PHE A 268 0.43 -23.23 -12.88
CA PHE A 268 1.22 -22.91 -11.68
C PHE A 268 1.77 -24.16 -11.01
N VAL A 269 0.99 -25.24 -10.92
CA VAL A 269 1.42 -26.54 -10.37
C VAL A 269 2.49 -27.17 -11.24
N ILE A 270 2.28 -27.27 -12.55
CA ILE A 270 3.26 -27.82 -13.50
C ILE A 270 4.59 -27.07 -13.41
N ARG A 271 4.54 -25.73 -13.41
CA ARG A 271 5.74 -24.91 -13.31
C ARG A 271 6.46 -25.05 -11.97
N ALA A 272 5.73 -25.27 -10.87
CA ALA A 272 6.34 -25.54 -9.57
C ALA A 272 7.04 -26.91 -9.53
N ALA A 273 6.47 -27.91 -10.20
CA ALA A 273 7.07 -29.25 -10.31
C ALA A 273 8.33 -29.27 -11.20
N LEU A 274 8.35 -28.47 -12.29
CA LEU A 274 9.51 -28.37 -13.19
C LEU A 274 10.71 -27.59 -12.60
N LYS A 275 10.56 -26.96 -11.43
CA LYS A 275 11.64 -26.24 -10.74
C LYS A 275 12.28 -27.02 -9.60
N ARG A 276 11.81 -28.22 -9.33
CA ARG A 276 12.45 -29.22 -8.46
C ARG A 276 13.39 -30.13 -9.28
#